data_0eb4a733f30f26c1a1ea4d0e5ac12a52
#
_entry.id   0eb4a733f30f26c1a1ea4d0e5ac12a52
#
_cell.length_a   1.000
_cell.length_b   1.000
_cell.length_c   1.000
_cell.angle_alpha   90.00
_cell.angle_beta   90.00
_cell.angle_gamma   90.00
#
_symmetry.space_group_name_H-M   'P 1'
#
loop_
_entity.id
_entity.type
_entity.pdbx_description
1 polymer ?
#
loop_
_entity_poly.entity_id
_entity_poly.type
_entity_poly.pdbx_seq_one_letter_code
_entity_poly.pdbx_strand_id
1 'polypeptide(L)'
;MNILFLGTSGVYHALIAANIYLKKPVADFNSISDFADLALESSGFPIYVGEDKQGNQVYSLGVGDVEMAQKSIEDLRNVLGRSDNDLVVKPVSIRGEKLMALLNHIPASLGGRLWHRLIPALILKSQLKAIYRNIEQ
;
A
#
# COMPACT_ATOMS: atom_id res chain seq x y z
N MET A 1 4.81 -15.84 9.38
CA MET A 1 4.34 -15.59 8.00
C MET A 1 4.39 -14.09 7.72
N ASN A 2 4.64 -13.71 6.51
CA ASN A 2 4.65 -12.31 6.08
C ASN A 2 3.42 -12.04 5.21
N ILE A 3 2.80 -10.87 5.42
CA ILE A 3 1.65 -10.42 4.62
C ILE A 3 2.05 -9.12 3.93
N LEU A 4 1.95 -9.09 2.61
CA LEU A 4 2.33 -7.94 1.80
C LEU A 4 1.10 -7.36 1.10
N PHE A 5 0.73 -6.13 1.45
CA PHE A 5 -0.26 -5.36 0.71
C PHE A 5 0.42 -4.66 -0.45
N LEU A 6 0.01 -4.99 -1.66
CA LEU A 6 0.64 -4.58 -2.89
C LEU A 6 -0.30 -3.68 -3.68
N GLY A 7 0.12 -2.48 -3.98
CA GLY A 7 -0.65 -1.52 -4.75
C GLY A 7 0.24 -0.70 -5.66
N THR A 8 -0.34 0.23 -6.39
CA THR A 8 0.43 1.19 -7.20
C THR A 8 1.11 2.24 -6.33
N SER A 9 0.75 2.31 -5.04
CA SER A 9 1.44 3.11 -4.03
C SER A 9 1.49 2.39 -2.70
N GLY A 10 2.67 2.35 -2.09
CA GLY A 10 2.90 1.77 -0.76
C GLY A 10 2.69 2.74 0.39
N VAL A 11 2.55 4.05 0.12
CA VAL A 11 2.35 5.10 1.15
C VAL A 11 0.94 5.68 1.15
N TYR A 12 0.07 5.20 0.27
CA TYR A 12 -1.33 5.59 0.18
C TYR A 12 -2.25 4.39 0.39
N HIS A 13 -2.91 3.88 -0.64
CA HIS A 13 -3.95 2.86 -0.49
C HIS A 13 -3.47 1.53 0.08
N ALA A 14 -2.29 1.04 -0.31
CA ALA A 14 -1.74 -0.20 0.26
C ALA A 14 -1.42 -0.04 1.75
N LEU A 15 -0.88 1.12 2.15
CA LEU A 15 -0.60 1.44 3.54
C LEU A 15 -1.88 1.51 4.38
N ILE A 16 -2.91 2.15 3.86
CA ILE A 16 -4.21 2.22 4.52
C ILE A 16 -4.83 0.83 4.67
N ALA A 17 -4.78 0.02 3.63
CA ALA A 17 -5.27 -1.36 3.66
C ALA A 17 -4.55 -2.18 4.75
N ALA A 18 -3.23 -2.05 4.86
CA ALA A 18 -2.45 -2.72 5.91
C ALA A 18 -2.86 -2.26 7.31
N ASN A 19 -3.06 -0.95 7.50
CA ASN A 19 -3.52 -0.41 8.78
C ASN A 19 -4.93 -0.89 9.14
N ILE A 20 -5.84 -0.97 8.18
CA ILE A 20 -7.19 -1.50 8.38
C ILE A 20 -7.12 -2.98 8.78
N TYR A 21 -6.30 -3.76 8.08
CA TYR A 21 -6.08 -5.17 8.41
C TYR A 21 -5.62 -5.35 9.87
N LEU A 22 -4.72 -4.47 10.33
CA LEU A 22 -4.22 -4.48 11.71
C LEU A 22 -5.19 -3.85 12.71
N LYS A 23 -6.38 -3.40 12.26
CA LYS A 23 -7.39 -2.72 13.07
C LYS A 23 -6.89 -1.44 13.72
N LYS A 24 -5.94 -0.77 13.08
CA LYS A 24 -5.47 0.55 13.50
C LYS A 24 -6.43 1.64 13.02
N PRO A 25 -6.56 2.77 13.76
CA PRO A 25 -7.41 3.87 13.33
C PRO A 25 -6.97 4.46 11.99
N VAL A 26 -7.91 4.65 11.07
CA VAL A 26 -7.66 5.26 9.76
C VAL A 26 -8.54 6.49 9.49
N ALA A 27 -9.21 7.01 10.53
CA ALA A 27 -10.08 8.17 10.40
C ALA A 27 -9.31 9.44 10.01
N ASP A 28 -8.09 9.60 10.52
CA ASP A 28 -7.17 10.69 10.17
C ASP A 28 -5.94 10.10 9.49
N PHE A 29 -5.86 10.24 8.17
CA PHE A 29 -4.74 9.70 7.40
C PHE A 29 -3.40 10.35 7.76
N ASN A 30 -3.40 11.62 8.20
CA ASN A 30 -2.17 12.30 8.60
C ASN A 30 -1.55 11.72 9.87
N SER A 31 -2.34 11.04 10.71
CA SER A 31 -1.85 10.35 11.91
C SER A 31 -1.27 8.96 11.61
N ILE A 32 -1.49 8.43 10.41
CA ILE A 32 -0.95 7.14 10.00
C ILE A 32 0.56 7.28 9.75
N SER A 33 1.35 6.44 10.40
CA SER A 33 2.80 6.42 10.20
C SER A 33 3.15 6.14 8.73
N ASP A 34 4.10 6.89 8.19
CA ASP A 34 4.61 6.76 6.81
C ASP A 34 3.64 7.20 5.71
N PHE A 35 2.43 7.69 6.07
CA PHE A 35 1.48 8.17 5.08
C PHE A 35 2.05 9.33 4.25
N ALA A 36 1.94 9.20 2.92
CA ALA A 36 2.44 10.17 1.95
C ALA A 36 3.96 10.41 2.00
N ASP A 37 4.74 9.48 2.58
CA ASP A 37 6.19 9.58 2.60
C ASP A 37 6.77 9.15 1.25
N LEU A 38 7.00 10.12 0.37
CA LEU A 38 7.49 9.87 -0.99
C LEU A 38 8.93 9.37 -1.03
N ALA A 39 9.72 9.62 0.01
CA ALA A 39 11.07 9.07 0.11
C ALA A 39 11.02 7.56 0.32
N LEU A 40 10.11 7.06 1.15
CA LEU A 40 9.86 5.63 1.31
C LEU A 40 9.30 5.01 0.03
N GLU A 41 8.38 5.70 -0.64
CA GLU A 41 7.80 5.26 -1.91
C GLU A 41 8.89 5.05 -2.96
N SER A 42 9.79 6.01 -3.12
CA SER A 42 10.85 5.94 -4.12
C SER A 42 11.97 4.96 -3.77
N SER A 43 12.06 4.50 -2.52
CA SER A 43 13.05 3.51 -2.11
C SER A 43 12.85 2.15 -2.80
N GLY A 44 11.61 1.82 -3.17
CA GLY A 44 11.26 0.53 -3.76
C GLY A 44 11.25 -0.65 -2.79
N PHE A 45 11.47 -0.40 -1.49
CA PHE A 45 11.44 -1.44 -0.46
C PHE A 45 10.07 -1.56 0.20
N PRO A 46 9.70 -2.77 0.66
CA PRO A 46 8.50 -2.93 1.48
C PRO A 46 8.56 -2.09 2.75
N ILE A 47 7.44 -1.49 3.11
CA ILE A 47 7.30 -0.69 4.33
C ILE A 47 6.68 -1.55 5.41
N TYR A 48 7.38 -1.73 6.53
CA TYR A 48 6.85 -2.46 7.67
C TYR A 48 5.74 -1.65 8.36
N VAL A 49 4.58 -2.25 8.55
CA VAL A 49 3.40 -1.57 9.13
C VAL A 49 3.11 -2.06 10.54
N GLY A 50 3.26 -3.33 10.80
CA GLY A 50 3.03 -3.88 12.13
C GLY A 50 2.92 -5.39 12.12
N GLU A 51 2.50 -5.94 13.26
CA GLU A 51 2.32 -7.36 13.48
C GLU A 51 0.87 -7.64 13.87
N ASP A 52 0.25 -8.67 13.31
CA ASP A 52 -1.11 -9.04 13.68
C ASP A 52 -1.14 -9.91 14.96
N LYS A 53 -2.34 -10.27 15.39
CA LYS A 53 -2.52 -11.07 16.62
C LYS A 53 -1.94 -12.47 16.54
N GLN A 54 -1.67 -12.95 15.33
CA GLN A 54 -1.14 -14.29 15.07
C GLN A 54 0.38 -14.29 14.87
N GLY A 55 1.01 -13.13 15.02
CA GLY A 55 2.45 -12.98 14.85
C GLY A 55 2.90 -12.77 13.41
N ASN A 56 1.98 -12.52 12.49
CA ASN A 56 2.33 -12.27 11.09
C ASN A 56 2.83 -10.84 10.92
N GLN A 57 3.94 -10.68 10.20
CA GLN A 57 4.51 -9.38 9.86
C GLN A 57 3.79 -8.79 8.66
N VAL A 58 3.34 -7.55 8.78
CA VAL A 58 2.52 -6.87 7.75
C VAL A 58 3.31 -5.74 7.11
N TYR A 59 3.34 -5.73 5.79
CA TYR A 59 4.07 -4.76 4.97
C TYR A 59 3.17 -4.14 3.91
N SER A 60 3.53 -2.95 3.44
CA SER A 60 2.97 -2.33 2.24
C SER A 60 4.06 -2.07 1.21
N LEU A 61 3.72 -2.14 -0.08
CA LEU A 61 4.65 -1.89 -1.17
C LEU A 61 3.92 -1.29 -2.37
N GLY A 62 4.51 -0.26 -2.95
CA GLY A 62 4.06 0.33 -4.21
C GLY A 62 4.87 -0.19 -5.38
N VAL A 63 4.19 -0.55 -6.47
CA VAL A 63 4.80 -1.04 -7.71
C VAL A 63 4.09 -0.42 -8.92
N GLY A 64 4.79 -0.33 -10.04
CA GLY A 64 4.20 0.25 -11.26
C GLY A 64 3.11 -0.62 -11.86
N ASP A 65 3.28 -1.94 -11.85
CA ASP A 65 2.34 -2.92 -12.37
C ASP A 65 2.13 -4.02 -11.33
N VAL A 66 0.96 -4.01 -10.70
CA VAL A 66 0.62 -4.92 -9.60
C VAL A 66 0.52 -6.36 -10.09
N GLU A 67 -0.09 -6.60 -11.25
CA GLU A 67 -0.23 -7.95 -11.79
C GLU A 67 1.13 -8.57 -12.13
N MET A 68 2.01 -7.79 -12.76
CA MET A 68 3.35 -8.24 -13.11
C MET A 68 4.18 -8.52 -11.85
N ALA A 69 4.09 -7.66 -10.84
CA ALA A 69 4.79 -7.84 -9.58
C ALA A 69 4.32 -9.11 -8.86
N GLN A 70 3.01 -9.32 -8.80
CA GLN A 70 2.41 -10.52 -8.22
C GLN A 70 2.90 -11.80 -8.91
N LYS A 71 2.87 -11.80 -10.24
CA LYS A 71 3.35 -12.93 -11.05
C LYS A 71 4.83 -13.19 -10.83
N SER A 72 5.64 -12.13 -10.79
CA SER A 72 7.09 -12.26 -10.55
C SER A 72 7.39 -12.86 -9.18
N ILE A 73 6.65 -12.47 -8.15
CA ILE A 73 6.78 -13.04 -6.81
C ILE A 73 6.42 -14.53 -6.80
N GLU A 74 5.34 -14.88 -7.48
CA GLU A 74 4.88 -16.26 -7.58
C GLU A 74 5.89 -17.15 -8.33
N ASP A 75 6.41 -16.66 -9.46
CA ASP A 75 7.43 -17.35 -10.24
C ASP A 75 8.70 -17.55 -9.41
N LEU A 76 9.12 -16.55 -8.65
CA LEU A 76 10.29 -16.63 -7.78
C LEU A 76 10.10 -17.66 -6.67
N ARG A 77 8.93 -17.74 -6.07
CA ARG A 77 8.58 -18.77 -5.07
C ARG A 77 8.72 -20.16 -5.66
N ASN A 78 8.19 -20.37 -6.86
CA ASN A 78 8.24 -21.65 -7.54
C ASN A 78 9.68 -22.09 -7.84
N VAL A 79 10.53 -21.15 -8.27
CA VAL A 79 11.95 -21.41 -8.54
C VAL A 79 12.71 -21.75 -7.25
N LEU A 80 12.40 -21.08 -6.14
CA LEU A 80 13.06 -21.31 -4.85
C LEU A 80 12.49 -22.51 -4.09
N GLY A 81 11.41 -23.13 -4.57
CA GLY A 81 10.76 -24.26 -3.91
C GLY A 81 10.14 -23.91 -2.55
N ARG A 82 9.86 -22.64 -2.29
CA ARG A 82 9.25 -22.20 -1.03
C ARG A 82 7.74 -22.43 -1.04
N SER A 83 7.21 -22.80 0.12
CA SER A 83 5.77 -23.01 0.28
C SER A 83 5.01 -21.67 0.33
N ASP A 84 3.73 -21.71 -0.04
CA ASP A 84 2.84 -20.53 0.00
C ASP A 84 2.59 -20.00 1.43
N ASN A 85 3.07 -20.70 2.45
CA ASN A 85 2.82 -20.37 3.84
C ASN A 85 3.74 -19.26 4.39
N ASP A 86 4.82 -18.89 3.66
CA ASP A 86 5.78 -17.92 4.14
C ASP A 86 5.42 -16.47 3.78
N LEU A 87 4.66 -16.28 2.72
CA LEU A 87 4.29 -14.96 2.23
C LEU A 87 2.92 -15.00 1.57
N VAL A 88 2.04 -14.11 2.01
CA VAL A 88 0.74 -13.87 1.36
C VAL A 88 0.76 -12.49 0.74
N VAL A 89 0.47 -12.40 -0.55
CA VAL A 89 0.39 -11.12 -1.27
C VAL A 89 -1.08 -10.76 -1.46
N LYS A 90 -1.45 -9.56 -0.99
CA LYS A 90 -2.82 -9.03 -1.11
C LYS A 90 -2.80 -7.80 -2.01
N PRO A 91 -3.29 -7.90 -3.26
CA PRO A 91 -3.36 -6.73 -4.14
C PRO A 91 -4.45 -5.77 -3.66
N VAL A 92 -4.15 -4.48 -3.75
CA VAL A 92 -5.08 -3.41 -3.39
C VAL A 92 -5.24 -2.49 -4.60
N SER A 93 -6.47 -2.27 -5.02
CA SER A 93 -6.79 -1.38 -6.14
C SER A 93 -7.93 -0.45 -5.76
N ILE A 94 -7.81 0.81 -6.17
CA ILE A 94 -8.83 1.84 -5.94
C ILE A 94 -9.08 2.64 -7.22
N ARG A 95 -10.23 3.30 -7.29
CA ARG A 95 -10.46 4.31 -8.32
C ARG A 95 -9.56 5.52 -8.04
N GLY A 96 -9.06 6.14 -9.08
CA GLY A 96 -8.18 7.32 -8.94
C GLY A 96 -6.70 7.00 -8.76
N GLU A 97 -6.28 5.75 -8.87
CA GLU A 97 -4.85 5.37 -8.80
C GLU A 97 -4.01 6.14 -9.81
N LYS A 98 -4.52 6.28 -11.05
CA LYS A 98 -3.82 7.01 -12.11
C LYS A 98 -3.68 8.49 -11.77
N LEU A 99 -4.70 9.09 -11.15
CA LEU A 99 -4.64 10.47 -10.71
C LEU A 99 -3.63 10.64 -9.58
N MET A 100 -3.60 9.72 -8.63
CA MET A 100 -2.62 9.74 -7.54
C MET A 100 -1.20 9.60 -8.07
N ALA A 101 -0.97 8.72 -9.04
CA ALA A 101 0.33 8.58 -9.70
C ALA A 101 0.75 9.86 -10.41
N LEU A 102 -0.19 10.52 -11.09
CA LEU A 102 0.06 11.80 -11.74
C LEU A 102 0.44 12.89 -10.73
N LEU A 103 -0.26 12.95 -9.60
CA LEU A 103 0.02 13.92 -8.53
C LEU A 103 1.40 13.75 -7.92
N ASN A 104 1.93 12.53 -7.87
CA ASN A 104 3.27 12.25 -7.35
C ASN A 104 4.38 12.86 -8.23
N HIS A 105 4.09 13.20 -9.47
CA HIS A 105 5.04 13.86 -10.38
C HIS A 105 5.04 15.39 -10.24
N ILE A 106 4.14 15.98 -9.45
CA ILE A 106 4.11 17.42 -9.21
C ILE A 106 5.27 17.81 -8.29
N PRO A 107 6.16 18.75 -8.71
CA PRO A 107 7.27 19.19 -7.87
C PRO A 107 6.80 19.81 -6.54
N ALA A 108 7.59 19.60 -5.49
CA ALA A 108 7.31 20.17 -4.17
C ALA A 108 7.25 21.71 -4.19
N SER A 109 7.94 22.35 -5.14
CA SER A 109 7.92 23.80 -5.34
C SER A 109 6.55 24.37 -5.74
N LEU A 110 5.63 23.53 -6.23
CA LEU A 110 4.26 23.91 -6.59
C LEU A 110 3.23 23.56 -5.51
N GLY A 111 3.62 23.65 -4.24
CA GLY A 111 2.74 23.33 -3.11
C GLY A 111 2.75 21.86 -2.71
N GLY A 112 3.87 21.19 -2.88
CA GLY A 112 4.04 19.74 -2.86
C GLY A 112 3.39 18.98 -1.70
N ARG A 113 3.53 19.43 -0.45
CA ARG A 113 2.92 18.73 0.69
C ARG A 113 1.40 18.73 0.63
N LEU A 114 0.80 19.86 0.21
CA LEU A 114 -0.65 19.98 0.08
C LEU A 114 -1.19 18.99 -0.97
N TRP A 115 -0.54 18.94 -2.12
CA TRP A 115 -0.93 18.06 -3.22
C TRP A 115 -0.71 16.59 -2.89
N HIS A 116 0.40 16.26 -2.21
CA HIS A 116 0.76 14.88 -1.91
C HIS A 116 0.01 14.30 -0.71
N ARG A 117 -0.60 15.14 0.14
CA ARG A 117 -1.36 14.69 1.31
C ARG A 117 -2.85 14.93 1.19
N LEU A 118 -3.24 16.15 0.83
CA LEU A 118 -4.65 16.56 0.85
C LEU A 118 -5.47 15.85 -0.23
N ILE A 119 -5.02 15.90 -1.48
CA ILE A 119 -5.77 15.33 -2.60
C ILE A 119 -5.80 13.80 -2.54
N PRO A 120 -4.68 13.09 -2.33
CA PRO A 120 -4.74 11.65 -2.11
C PRO A 120 -5.62 11.26 -0.92
N ALA A 121 -5.58 12.01 0.18
CA ALA A 121 -6.44 11.75 1.34
C ALA A 121 -7.92 11.85 0.99
N LEU A 122 -8.33 12.84 0.18
CA LEU A 122 -9.72 12.99 -0.27
C LEU A 122 -10.14 11.82 -1.17
N ILE A 123 -9.28 11.41 -2.11
CA ILE A 123 -9.53 10.25 -2.97
C ILE A 123 -9.68 8.99 -2.13
N LEU A 124 -8.77 8.76 -1.19
CA LEU A 124 -8.78 7.58 -0.32
C LEU A 124 -10.00 7.54 0.58
N LYS A 125 -10.42 8.67 1.14
CA LYS A 125 -11.65 8.74 1.93
C LYS A 125 -12.88 8.35 1.13
N SER A 126 -12.96 8.77 -0.13
CA SER A 126 -14.06 8.39 -1.02
C SER A 126 -14.03 6.90 -1.39
N GLN A 127 -12.88 6.25 -1.29
CA GLN A 127 -12.67 4.84 -1.66
C GLN A 127 -12.52 3.90 -0.46
N LEU A 128 -12.70 4.39 0.77
CA LEU A 128 -12.54 3.55 1.98
C LEU A 128 -13.37 2.28 1.95
N LYS A 129 -14.61 2.37 1.49
CA LYS A 129 -15.49 1.20 1.37
C LYS A 129 -14.92 0.15 0.43
N ALA A 130 -14.31 0.58 -0.67
CA ALA A 130 -13.68 -0.34 -1.63
C ALA A 130 -12.45 -1.00 -1.01
N ILE A 131 -11.65 -0.26 -0.24
CA ILE A 131 -10.48 -0.78 0.46
C ILE A 131 -10.89 -1.81 1.51
N TYR A 132 -11.90 -1.52 2.33
CA TYR A 132 -12.45 -2.47 3.30
C TYR A 132 -12.90 -3.77 2.62
N ARG A 133 -13.59 -3.65 1.50
CA ARG A 133 -14.07 -4.80 0.73
C ARG A 133 -12.92 -5.66 0.21
N ASN A 134 -11.84 -5.04 -0.25
CA ASN A 134 -10.65 -5.76 -0.71
C ASN A 134 -9.95 -6.55 0.41
N ILE A 135 -10.04 -6.08 1.64
CA ILE A 135 -9.41 -6.72 2.80
C ILE A 135 -10.23 -7.91 3.29
N GLU A 136 -11.56 -7.80 3.24
CA GLU A 136 -12.48 -8.85 3.68
C GLU A 136 -12.51 -10.06 2.71
N GLN A 137 -12.05 -9.88 1.50
CA GLN A 137 -11.89 -10.98 0.53
C GLN A 137 -10.54 -11.67 0.73
#